data_ad4da4cb691cda03e65f023248e35bf7
#
_entry.id   ad4da4cb691cda03e65f023248e35bf7
#
_cell.length_a   1.000
_cell.length_b   1.000
_cell.length_c   1.000
_cell.angle_alpha   90.00
_cell.angle_beta   90.00
_cell.angle_gamma   90.00
#
_symmetry.space_group_name_H-M   'P 1'
#
loop_
_entity.id
_entity.type
_entity.pdbx_description
1 polymer ?
#
loop_
_entity_poly.entity_id
_entity_poly.type
_entity_poly.pdbx_seq_one_letter_code
_entity_poly.pdbx_strand_id
1 'polypeptide(L)'
;LAKRRLVEHLYRRTTHGRPGRYFAAAPTRDQAKRIFWEDFKALVPRQWKRSVSESDLRIVTHWGAQLWVQGLDVPQRIEGSPWDGCVIDELANCRPGLWNAHVRPALADRCGWAWLIGVPDMDAPGQVEYENMVLLAKSGRDPEWACFSWPSSDILPREEVESARRRLDPRIFEQEFLGKFVIVGGRAFADFDAAAHVKPTPYDPALPICWSLDFNIDPMCSGIIQHHQGQVRVIDELVLRDTATDAACDAFLNRAAKREWDLRGLCIYGDASGSARDSTSGLSDWYIVRNRLRNLLPTMKVPRANPAVKDSINALRARLRSADGSSNLVIDPCCGQLIDDLRTALWPGNLQAQHALAWLRYFVEFEYGVRLERLVLKGTIGFSP
;
A
#
# COMPACT_ATOMS: atom_id res chain seq x y z
N LEU A 1 -22.28 3.08 7.56
CA LEU A 1 -22.86 4.04 8.51
C LEU A 1 -22.85 5.46 7.92
N ALA A 2 -21.69 6.00 7.53
CA ALA A 2 -21.52 7.38 7.06
C ALA A 2 -22.39 7.73 5.84
N LYS A 3 -22.47 6.85 4.83
CA LYS A 3 -23.31 7.04 3.65
C LYS A 3 -24.79 7.18 4.03
N ARG A 4 -25.28 6.33 4.94
CA ARG A 4 -26.66 6.42 5.45
C ARG A 4 -26.89 7.73 6.20
N ARG A 5 -25.93 8.18 7.00
CA ARG A 5 -26.04 9.45 7.73
C ARG A 5 -26.28 10.64 6.80
N LEU A 6 -25.54 10.71 5.67
CA LEU A 6 -25.77 11.75 4.65
C LEU A 6 -27.17 11.65 4.05
N VAL A 7 -27.66 10.43 3.74
CA VAL A 7 -29.00 10.23 3.18
C VAL A 7 -30.09 10.58 4.21
N GLU A 8 -29.89 10.27 5.48
CA GLU A 8 -30.80 10.71 6.56
C GLU A 8 -30.92 12.23 6.65
N HIS A 9 -29.78 12.93 6.55
CA HIS A 9 -29.77 14.39 6.52
C HIS A 9 -30.44 14.94 5.26
N LEU A 10 -30.28 14.28 4.13
CA LEU A 10 -30.95 14.65 2.88
C LEU A 10 -32.46 14.55 3.00
N TYR A 11 -32.99 13.62 3.81
CA TYR A 11 -34.43 13.49 4.13
C TYR A 11 -34.99 14.70 4.90
N ARG A 12 -34.18 15.32 5.74
CA ARG A 12 -34.54 16.57 6.40
C ARG A 12 -34.78 17.63 5.33
N ARG A 13 -36.03 18.02 5.13
CA ARG A 13 -36.45 18.88 4.02
C ARG A 13 -35.79 20.24 4.04
N THR A 14 -35.51 20.77 5.25
CA THR A 14 -34.82 22.06 5.41
C THR A 14 -33.85 22.00 6.58
N THR A 15 -32.75 22.72 6.39
CA THR A 15 -31.79 23.06 7.46
C THR A 15 -31.77 24.58 7.56
N HIS A 16 -32.05 25.13 8.73
CA HIS A 16 -32.19 26.59 8.94
C HIS A 16 -33.11 27.27 7.90
N GLY A 17 -34.25 26.64 7.58
CA GLY A 17 -35.27 27.18 6.65
C GLY A 17 -34.88 27.08 5.14
N ARG A 18 -33.78 26.39 4.79
CA ARG A 18 -33.31 26.21 3.42
C ARG A 18 -33.14 24.72 3.10
N PRO A 19 -33.14 24.33 1.81
CA PRO A 19 -32.77 22.97 1.41
C PRO A 19 -31.32 22.64 1.81
N GLY A 20 -31.11 21.47 2.39
CA GLY A 20 -29.80 21.03 2.88
C GLY A 20 -28.83 20.74 1.72
N ARG A 21 -27.55 21.02 1.93
CA ARG A 21 -26.46 20.73 0.98
C ARG A 21 -25.39 19.92 1.69
N TYR A 22 -25.09 18.78 1.14
CA TYR A 22 -24.14 17.81 1.72
C TYR A 22 -23.18 17.32 0.67
N PHE A 23 -21.95 16.96 1.10
CA PHE A 23 -21.04 16.27 0.21
C PHE A 23 -20.35 15.08 0.89
N ALA A 24 -19.99 14.08 0.08
CA ALA A 24 -19.03 13.05 0.43
C ALA A 24 -17.78 13.26 -0.40
N ALA A 25 -16.61 13.06 0.19
CA ALA A 25 -15.35 13.30 -0.50
C ALA A 25 -14.29 12.26 -0.17
N ALA A 26 -13.29 12.18 -1.05
CA ALA A 26 -12.08 11.39 -0.89
C ALA A 26 -10.91 12.17 -1.51
N PRO A 27 -9.64 11.73 -1.33
CA PRO A 27 -8.47 12.44 -1.85
C PRO A 27 -8.54 12.80 -3.33
N THR A 28 -9.10 11.91 -4.16
CA THR A 28 -9.33 12.18 -5.58
C THR A 28 -10.79 11.98 -5.98
N ARG A 29 -11.19 12.63 -7.08
CA ARG A 29 -12.56 12.49 -7.58
C ARG A 29 -12.92 11.06 -7.98
N ASP A 30 -11.98 10.33 -8.58
CA ASP A 30 -12.20 8.95 -8.99
C ASP A 30 -12.34 8.01 -7.79
N GLN A 31 -11.57 8.23 -6.73
CA GLN A 31 -11.73 7.50 -5.46
C GLN A 31 -13.11 7.81 -4.84
N ALA A 32 -13.48 9.08 -4.74
CA ALA A 32 -14.77 9.48 -4.19
C ALA A 32 -15.94 8.85 -4.98
N LYS A 33 -15.86 8.87 -6.31
CA LYS A 33 -16.85 8.23 -7.18
C LYS A 33 -16.97 6.73 -6.90
N ARG A 34 -15.86 6.01 -6.83
CA ARG A 34 -15.86 4.56 -6.56
C ARG A 34 -16.40 4.22 -5.18
N ILE A 35 -16.09 5.05 -4.16
CA ILE A 35 -16.52 4.80 -2.78
C ILE A 35 -18.00 5.11 -2.57
N PHE A 36 -18.49 6.21 -3.13
CA PHE A 36 -19.78 6.77 -2.72
C PHE A 36 -20.87 6.74 -3.77
N TRP A 37 -20.54 6.90 -5.07
CA TRP A 37 -21.53 7.29 -6.06
C TRP A 37 -22.63 6.25 -6.30
N GLU A 38 -22.24 5.00 -6.58
CA GLU A 38 -23.22 3.92 -6.83
C GLU A 38 -24.08 3.65 -5.60
N ASP A 39 -23.46 3.66 -4.41
CA ASP A 39 -24.18 3.46 -3.17
C ASP A 39 -25.20 4.59 -2.91
N PHE A 40 -24.85 5.84 -3.19
CA PHE A 40 -25.82 6.93 -3.04
C PHE A 40 -26.95 6.83 -4.05
N LYS A 41 -26.69 6.41 -5.26
CA LYS A 41 -27.77 6.14 -6.23
C LYS A 41 -28.70 5.03 -5.76
N ALA A 42 -28.19 4.04 -5.03
CA ALA A 42 -28.98 2.96 -4.47
C ALA A 42 -29.71 3.37 -3.17
N LEU A 43 -29.03 4.07 -2.26
CA LEU A 43 -29.53 4.41 -0.94
C LEU A 43 -30.59 5.53 -0.96
N VAL A 44 -30.45 6.53 -1.85
CA VAL A 44 -31.47 7.59 -1.97
C VAL A 44 -32.69 7.03 -2.68
N PRO A 45 -33.89 7.03 -2.08
CA PRO A 45 -35.09 6.50 -2.69
C PRO A 45 -35.40 7.17 -4.03
N ARG A 46 -35.88 6.40 -5.02
CA ARG A 46 -36.19 6.92 -6.36
C ARG A 46 -37.19 8.07 -6.32
N GLN A 47 -38.21 7.97 -5.47
CA GLN A 47 -39.23 9.00 -5.31
C GLN A 47 -38.75 10.31 -4.67
N TRP A 48 -37.53 10.34 -4.13
CA TRP A 48 -36.94 11.59 -3.60
C TRP A 48 -36.16 12.35 -4.68
N LYS A 49 -35.71 11.67 -5.72
CA LYS A 49 -34.80 12.22 -6.71
C LYS A 49 -35.56 13.05 -7.74
N ARG A 50 -35.27 14.36 -7.79
CA ARG A 50 -35.69 15.25 -8.87
C ARG A 50 -34.73 15.12 -10.05
N SER A 51 -33.43 15.07 -9.80
CA SER A 51 -32.42 14.90 -10.82
C SER A 51 -31.17 14.19 -10.27
N VAL A 52 -30.47 13.48 -11.16
CA VAL A 52 -29.18 12.84 -10.93
C VAL A 52 -28.25 13.26 -12.06
N SER A 53 -27.10 13.83 -11.71
CA SER A 53 -26.07 14.24 -12.69
C SER A 53 -24.84 13.32 -12.55
N GLU A 54 -24.56 12.55 -13.58
CA GLU A 54 -23.37 11.67 -13.63
C GLU A 54 -22.08 12.46 -13.85
N SER A 55 -22.16 13.60 -14.55
CA SER A 55 -21.00 14.48 -14.77
C SER A 55 -20.60 15.23 -13.52
N ASP A 56 -21.57 15.74 -12.74
CA ASP A 56 -21.30 16.50 -11.53
C ASP A 56 -21.23 15.62 -10.30
N LEU A 57 -21.62 14.34 -10.39
CA LEU A 57 -21.81 13.40 -9.28
C LEU A 57 -22.73 14.00 -8.20
N ARG A 58 -23.91 14.45 -8.63
CA ARG A 58 -24.87 15.19 -7.81
C ARG A 58 -26.28 14.57 -7.87
N ILE A 59 -26.90 14.44 -6.72
CA ILE A 59 -28.33 14.11 -6.58
C ILE A 59 -29.05 15.31 -6.00
N VAL A 60 -30.17 15.69 -6.63
CA VAL A 60 -31.06 16.76 -6.13
C VAL A 60 -32.43 16.15 -5.84
N THR A 61 -32.99 16.45 -4.67
CA THR A 61 -34.32 15.98 -4.25
C THR A 61 -35.41 16.90 -4.75
N HIS A 62 -36.68 16.45 -4.72
CA HIS A 62 -37.84 17.27 -5.09
C HIS A 62 -38.04 18.51 -4.20
N TRP A 63 -37.53 18.50 -2.97
CA TRP A 63 -37.55 19.66 -2.04
C TRP A 63 -36.24 20.48 -2.10
N GLY A 64 -35.38 20.22 -3.09
CA GLY A 64 -34.20 21.03 -3.37
C GLY A 64 -32.94 20.67 -2.60
N ALA A 65 -32.98 19.69 -1.67
CA ALA A 65 -31.77 19.24 -0.97
C ALA A 65 -30.80 18.55 -1.95
N GLN A 66 -29.51 18.73 -1.71
CA GLN A 66 -28.45 18.28 -2.63
C GLN A 66 -27.42 17.41 -1.93
N LEU A 67 -27.02 16.34 -2.61
CA LEU A 67 -25.92 15.46 -2.20
C LEU A 67 -24.90 15.39 -3.35
N TRP A 68 -23.67 15.72 -3.03
CA TRP A 68 -22.56 15.78 -3.98
C TRP A 68 -21.50 14.74 -3.63
N VAL A 69 -20.75 14.28 -4.65
CA VAL A 69 -19.52 13.52 -4.46
C VAL A 69 -18.37 14.31 -5.04
N GLN A 70 -17.36 14.62 -4.23
CA GLN A 70 -16.27 15.54 -4.54
C GLN A 70 -14.90 14.88 -4.37
N GLY A 71 -13.94 15.25 -5.24
CA GLY A 71 -12.53 14.98 -5.00
C GLY A 71 -11.86 16.17 -4.36
N LEU A 72 -10.98 15.91 -3.40
CA LEU A 72 -10.22 16.94 -2.68
C LEU A 72 -8.83 17.19 -3.29
N ASP A 73 -8.55 16.62 -4.44
CA ASP A 73 -7.43 16.95 -5.33
C ASP A 73 -7.51 18.42 -5.84
N VAL A 74 -8.74 18.93 -5.97
CA VAL A 74 -9.05 20.33 -6.29
C VAL A 74 -10.01 20.88 -5.24
N PRO A 75 -9.51 21.24 -4.04
CA PRO A 75 -10.36 21.62 -2.91
C PRO A 75 -11.19 22.90 -3.14
N GLN A 76 -10.77 23.73 -4.08
CA GLN A 76 -11.54 24.93 -4.49
C GLN A 76 -12.96 24.61 -4.99
N ARG A 77 -13.23 23.37 -5.38
CA ARG A 77 -14.58 22.94 -5.81
C ARG A 77 -15.63 22.96 -4.71
N ILE A 78 -15.20 22.86 -3.44
CA ILE A 78 -16.13 22.96 -2.30
C ILE A 78 -16.28 24.39 -1.80
N GLU A 79 -15.43 25.31 -2.21
CA GLU A 79 -15.51 26.72 -1.87
C GLU A 79 -16.65 27.43 -2.60
N GLY A 80 -17.02 28.60 -2.12
CA GLY A 80 -18.09 29.43 -2.71
C GLY A 80 -19.50 28.82 -2.63
N SER A 81 -19.63 27.69 -1.93
CA SER A 81 -20.92 27.06 -1.65
C SER A 81 -21.01 26.71 -0.17
N PRO A 82 -22.05 27.19 0.54
CA PRO A 82 -22.23 26.84 1.94
C PRO A 82 -22.75 25.41 2.07
N TRP A 83 -22.17 24.63 3.02
CA TRP A 83 -22.51 23.23 3.24
C TRP A 83 -23.05 22.98 4.65
N ASP A 84 -24.07 22.14 4.75
CA ASP A 84 -24.69 21.75 6.02
C ASP A 84 -24.00 20.53 6.65
N GLY A 85 -23.20 19.80 5.86
CA GLY A 85 -22.41 18.70 6.40
C GLY A 85 -21.66 17.92 5.34
N CYS A 86 -20.63 17.20 5.79
CA CYS A 86 -19.82 16.38 4.90
C CYS A 86 -19.33 15.08 5.57
N VAL A 87 -18.95 14.15 4.71
CA VAL A 87 -18.14 12.98 5.05
C VAL A 87 -16.91 12.98 4.19
N ILE A 88 -15.73 12.90 4.79
CA ILE A 88 -14.46 12.80 4.09
C ILE A 88 -13.84 11.46 4.45
N ASP A 89 -13.60 10.63 3.44
CA ASP A 89 -12.93 9.36 3.58
C ASP A 89 -11.44 9.50 3.23
N GLU A 90 -10.59 8.76 3.94
CA GLU A 90 -9.14 8.76 3.76
C GLU A 90 -8.49 10.15 3.94
N LEU A 91 -8.88 10.87 4.99
CA LEU A 91 -8.38 12.23 5.25
C LEU A 91 -6.86 12.29 5.33
N ALA A 92 -6.20 11.29 5.93
CA ALA A 92 -4.75 11.24 6.01
C ALA A 92 -4.06 11.32 4.63
N ASN A 93 -4.71 10.82 3.59
CA ASN A 93 -4.20 10.84 2.21
C ASN A 93 -4.47 12.17 1.47
N CYS A 94 -5.13 13.12 2.11
CA CYS A 94 -5.33 14.46 1.56
C CYS A 94 -4.09 15.35 1.79
N ARG A 95 -4.05 16.48 1.08
CA ARG A 95 -2.99 17.48 1.28
C ARG A 95 -3.07 18.09 2.68
N PRO A 96 -1.92 18.37 3.34
CA PRO A 96 -1.90 19.11 4.59
C PRO A 96 -2.60 20.49 4.46
N GLY A 97 -3.24 20.93 5.53
CA GLY A 97 -3.95 22.20 5.56
C GLY A 97 -5.36 22.19 4.95
N LEU A 98 -5.78 21.07 4.35
CA LEU A 98 -7.09 20.94 3.68
C LEU A 98 -8.25 21.32 4.61
N TRP A 99 -8.25 20.82 5.83
CA TRP A 99 -9.33 21.06 6.79
C TRP A 99 -9.47 22.55 7.11
N ASN A 100 -8.37 23.18 7.52
CA ASN A 100 -8.40 24.56 8.00
C ASN A 100 -8.61 25.57 6.86
N ALA A 101 -8.02 25.32 5.69
CA ALA A 101 -8.05 26.26 4.58
C ALA A 101 -9.33 26.17 3.74
N HIS A 102 -9.95 24.98 3.63
CA HIS A 102 -11.01 24.76 2.66
C HIS A 102 -12.31 24.17 3.27
N VAL A 103 -12.20 23.09 4.06
CA VAL A 103 -13.39 22.37 4.54
C VAL A 103 -14.11 23.14 5.66
N ARG A 104 -13.37 23.52 6.70
CA ARG A 104 -13.94 24.24 7.85
C ARG A 104 -14.62 25.56 7.45
N PRO A 105 -14.00 26.41 6.61
CA PRO A 105 -14.65 27.63 6.12
C PRO A 105 -15.93 27.36 5.34
N ALA A 106 -15.93 26.33 4.46
CA ALA A 106 -17.10 25.98 3.67
C ALA A 106 -18.29 25.46 4.50
N LEU A 107 -18.04 24.96 5.70
CA LEU A 107 -19.07 24.54 6.66
C LEU A 107 -19.53 25.68 7.59
N ALA A 108 -18.69 26.70 7.81
CA ALA A 108 -18.92 27.74 8.80
C ALA A 108 -20.21 28.53 8.57
N ASP A 109 -20.55 28.89 7.32
CA ASP A 109 -21.76 29.66 6.95
C ASP A 109 -23.08 29.01 7.38
N ARG A 110 -23.07 27.68 7.59
CA ARG A 110 -24.27 26.92 7.93
C ARG A 110 -24.17 26.16 9.25
N CYS A 111 -23.10 26.41 10.02
CA CYS A 111 -22.78 25.63 11.22
C CYS A 111 -22.80 24.11 10.90
N GLY A 112 -22.21 23.76 9.76
CA GLY A 112 -22.24 22.42 9.22
C GLY A 112 -21.38 21.46 10.01
N TRP A 113 -21.70 20.17 9.93
CA TRP A 113 -20.97 19.09 10.60
C TRP A 113 -20.04 18.34 9.63
N ALA A 114 -19.03 17.68 10.17
CA ALA A 114 -18.15 16.81 9.40
C ALA A 114 -17.93 15.46 10.08
N TRP A 115 -17.84 14.39 9.28
CA TRP A 115 -17.29 13.11 9.67
C TRP A 115 -16.00 12.86 8.87
N LEU A 116 -14.90 12.78 9.58
CA LEU A 116 -13.58 12.50 9.03
C LEU A 116 -13.27 11.03 9.30
N ILE A 117 -13.13 10.25 8.24
CA ILE A 117 -12.97 8.80 8.31
C ILE A 117 -11.63 8.44 7.68
N GLY A 118 -10.99 7.41 8.18
CA GLY A 118 -9.75 6.88 7.61
C GLY A 118 -9.02 5.99 8.60
N VAL A 119 -8.01 5.33 8.07
CA VAL A 119 -7.04 4.59 8.86
C VAL A 119 -5.79 5.46 8.95
N PRO A 120 -5.06 5.48 10.08
CA PRO A 120 -3.74 6.09 10.13
C PRO A 120 -2.86 5.55 8.98
N ASP A 121 -2.18 6.42 8.29
CA ASP A 121 -1.20 6.03 7.26
C ASP A 121 0.06 6.85 7.44
N MET A 122 1.10 6.22 7.99
CA MET A 122 2.34 6.88 8.42
C MET A 122 3.09 7.60 7.29
N ASP A 123 2.85 7.22 6.04
CA ASP A 123 3.50 7.82 4.87
C ASP A 123 2.56 8.76 4.11
N ALA A 124 1.33 8.93 4.59
CA ALA A 124 0.36 9.79 3.95
C ALA A 124 0.71 11.28 4.15
N PRO A 125 0.50 12.14 3.16
CA PRO A 125 0.89 13.55 3.24
C PRO A 125 0.18 14.32 4.36
N GLY A 126 -1.06 13.99 4.69
CA GLY A 126 -1.87 14.63 5.74
C GLY A 126 -1.85 13.91 7.08
N GLN A 127 -0.98 12.90 7.27
CA GLN A 127 -0.94 12.07 8.48
C GLN A 127 -0.81 12.89 9.77
N VAL A 128 0.12 13.85 9.80
CA VAL A 128 0.37 14.67 11.00
C VAL A 128 -0.86 15.51 11.37
N GLU A 129 -1.53 16.07 10.38
CA GLU A 129 -2.76 16.85 10.61
C GLU A 129 -3.88 15.94 11.11
N TYR A 130 -4.06 14.76 10.52
CA TYR A 130 -5.05 13.77 10.95
C TYR A 130 -4.79 13.28 12.37
N GLU A 131 -3.55 12.98 12.72
CA GLU A 131 -3.16 12.60 14.09
C GLU A 131 -3.47 13.70 15.11
N ASN A 132 -3.13 14.96 14.81
CA ASN A 132 -3.42 16.09 15.67
C ASN A 132 -4.94 16.26 15.89
N MET A 133 -5.78 16.05 14.87
CA MET A 133 -7.24 16.07 15.01
C MET A 133 -7.74 14.96 15.92
N VAL A 134 -7.21 13.75 15.77
CA VAL A 134 -7.57 12.61 16.64
C VAL A 134 -7.13 12.86 18.08
N LEU A 135 -5.93 13.41 18.30
CA LEU A 135 -5.45 13.76 19.64
C LEU A 135 -6.31 14.87 20.27
N LEU A 136 -6.68 15.90 19.49
CA LEU A 136 -7.61 16.94 19.95
C LEU A 136 -8.95 16.35 20.39
N ALA A 137 -9.55 15.52 19.53
CA ALA A 137 -10.83 14.87 19.82
C ALA A 137 -10.77 13.95 21.05
N LYS A 138 -9.69 13.18 21.21
CA LYS A 138 -9.49 12.31 22.38
C LYS A 138 -9.21 13.08 23.67
N SER A 139 -8.64 14.28 23.57
CA SER A 139 -8.33 15.09 24.77
C SER A 139 -9.56 15.62 25.49
N GLY A 140 -10.72 15.67 24.83
CA GLY A 140 -11.96 16.26 25.36
C GLY A 140 -11.89 17.77 25.64
N ARG A 141 -10.81 18.44 25.22
CA ARG A 141 -10.64 19.88 25.44
C ARG A 141 -11.58 20.73 24.59
N ASP A 142 -11.95 20.22 23.43
CA ASP A 142 -12.85 20.90 22.51
C ASP A 142 -14.15 20.06 22.36
N PRO A 143 -15.28 20.55 22.89
CA PRO A 143 -16.54 19.81 22.86
C PRO A 143 -17.14 19.66 21.46
N GLU A 144 -16.64 20.38 20.47
CA GLU A 144 -17.06 20.24 19.08
C GLU A 144 -16.48 18.97 18.41
N TRP A 145 -15.47 18.35 19.03
CA TRP A 145 -14.77 17.17 18.50
C TRP A 145 -15.07 15.89 19.29
N ALA A 146 -15.35 14.82 18.57
CA ALA A 146 -15.45 13.48 19.14
C ALA A 146 -14.68 12.48 18.28
N CYS A 147 -14.04 11.50 18.92
CA CYS A 147 -13.31 10.44 18.25
C CYS A 147 -13.93 9.07 18.56
N PHE A 148 -14.15 8.30 17.52
CA PHE A 148 -14.62 6.92 17.60
C PHE A 148 -13.60 6.03 16.89
N SER A 149 -13.17 4.97 17.53
CA SER A 149 -12.21 4.01 16.98
C SER A 149 -12.58 2.61 17.43
N TRP A 150 -12.49 1.66 16.52
CA TRP A 150 -12.66 0.23 16.79
C TRP A 150 -11.69 -0.57 15.94
N PRO A 151 -11.14 -1.66 16.48
CA PRO A 151 -10.24 -2.52 15.72
C PRO A 151 -11.00 -3.34 14.69
N SER A 152 -10.31 -3.78 13.65
CA SER A 152 -10.89 -4.63 12.61
C SER A 152 -11.41 -5.97 13.16
N SER A 153 -10.88 -6.43 14.32
CA SER A 153 -11.37 -7.63 15.01
C SER A 153 -12.85 -7.57 15.46
N ASP A 154 -13.40 -6.35 15.60
CA ASP A 154 -14.80 -6.16 15.99
C ASP A 154 -15.76 -6.33 14.80
N ILE A 155 -15.22 -6.37 13.58
CA ILE A 155 -15.99 -6.34 12.33
C ILE A 155 -15.67 -7.55 11.44
N LEU A 156 -14.37 -7.94 11.36
CA LEU A 156 -13.89 -8.99 10.48
C LEU A 156 -13.94 -10.37 11.15
N PRO A 157 -14.09 -11.45 10.39
CA PRO A 157 -13.91 -12.81 10.89
C PRO A 157 -12.54 -13.00 11.53
N ARG A 158 -12.49 -13.76 12.63
CA ARG A 158 -11.25 -14.01 13.38
C ARG A 158 -10.15 -14.60 12.51
N GLU A 159 -10.52 -15.49 11.60
CA GLU A 159 -9.59 -16.16 10.68
C GLU A 159 -8.86 -15.15 9.78
N GLU A 160 -9.56 -14.11 9.30
CA GLU A 160 -8.97 -13.04 8.48
C GLU A 160 -7.99 -12.19 9.29
N VAL A 161 -8.36 -11.83 10.51
CA VAL A 161 -7.48 -11.05 11.40
C VAL A 161 -6.21 -11.85 11.73
N GLU A 162 -6.33 -13.13 12.06
CA GLU A 162 -5.19 -13.99 12.34
C GLU A 162 -4.34 -14.27 11.09
N SER A 163 -4.98 -14.39 9.92
CA SER A 163 -4.27 -14.50 8.64
C SER A 163 -3.44 -13.25 8.35
N ALA A 164 -4.03 -12.07 8.55
CA ALA A 164 -3.34 -10.78 8.39
C ALA A 164 -2.18 -10.66 9.41
N ARG A 165 -2.40 -11.04 10.67
CA ARG A 165 -1.37 -11.02 11.72
C ARG A 165 -0.13 -11.85 11.34
N ARG A 166 -0.31 -13.02 10.72
CA ARG A 166 0.82 -13.88 10.27
C ARG A 166 1.56 -13.33 9.06
N ARG A 167 0.92 -12.46 8.25
CA ARG A 167 1.45 -12.03 6.95
C ARG A 167 1.98 -10.60 6.94
N LEU A 168 1.53 -9.76 7.87
CA LEU A 168 1.88 -8.35 7.91
C LEU A 168 3.02 -8.06 8.88
N ASP A 169 3.78 -7.02 8.58
CA ASP A 169 4.66 -6.34 9.52
C ASP A 169 3.85 -5.87 10.74
N PRO A 170 4.38 -5.95 11.97
CA PRO A 170 3.66 -5.52 13.17
C PRO A 170 3.09 -4.11 13.10
N ARG A 171 3.84 -3.18 12.52
CA ARG A 171 3.43 -1.76 12.39
C ARG A 171 2.27 -1.60 11.43
N ILE A 172 2.32 -2.30 10.30
CA ILE A 172 1.22 -2.31 9.34
C ILE A 172 -0.02 -2.95 9.94
N PHE A 173 0.15 -4.05 10.68
CA PHE A 173 -0.97 -4.68 11.38
C PHE A 173 -1.57 -3.75 12.44
N GLU A 174 -0.77 -3.05 13.23
CA GLU A 174 -1.24 -2.07 14.20
C GLU A 174 -1.96 -0.90 13.54
N GLN A 175 -1.43 -0.40 12.43
CA GLN A 175 -2.03 0.67 11.66
C GLN A 175 -3.37 0.26 11.04
N GLU A 176 -3.36 -0.80 10.20
CA GLU A 176 -4.51 -1.17 9.35
C GLU A 176 -5.59 -1.93 10.12
N PHE A 177 -5.21 -2.74 11.12
CA PHE A 177 -6.16 -3.59 11.85
C PHE A 177 -6.51 -3.09 13.24
N LEU A 178 -5.64 -2.31 13.87
CA LEU A 178 -5.90 -1.76 15.20
C LEU A 178 -6.13 -0.25 15.19
N GLY A 179 -6.03 0.41 14.02
CA GLY A 179 -6.26 1.86 13.88
C GLY A 179 -5.30 2.72 14.70
N LYS A 180 -4.08 2.21 14.96
CA LYS A 180 -3.07 2.93 15.75
C LYS A 180 -2.22 3.83 14.87
N PHE A 181 -1.87 5.01 15.40
CA PHE A 181 -0.81 5.83 14.83
C PHE A 181 0.55 5.24 15.19
N VAL A 182 1.32 4.84 14.19
CA VAL A 182 2.62 4.22 14.37
C VAL A 182 3.69 5.15 13.82
N ILE A 183 4.70 5.49 14.63
CA ILE A 183 5.82 6.32 14.19
C ILE A 183 6.84 5.43 13.48
N VAL A 184 7.16 5.75 12.23
CA VAL A 184 8.26 5.13 11.49
C VAL A 184 9.22 6.22 11.03
N GLY A 185 10.27 6.41 11.79
CA GLY A 185 11.44 7.17 11.38
C GLY A 185 12.70 6.35 11.62
N GLY A 186 13.70 6.43 10.73
CA GLY A 186 14.99 5.80 10.92
C GLY A 186 15.25 4.57 10.03
N ARG A 187 15.71 3.45 10.61
CA ARG A 187 16.11 2.25 9.86
C ARG A 187 14.91 1.64 9.12
N ALA A 188 15.08 1.44 7.81
CA ALA A 188 14.06 0.83 6.97
C ALA A 188 13.67 -0.58 7.46
N PHE A 189 14.66 -1.33 7.96
CA PHE A 189 14.52 -2.71 8.43
C PHE A 189 14.98 -2.83 9.89
N ALA A 190 14.30 -2.13 10.79
CA ALA A 190 14.65 -2.11 12.22
C ALA A 190 14.53 -3.51 12.88
N ASP A 191 13.68 -4.38 12.34
CA ASP A 191 13.52 -5.76 12.82
C ASP A 191 14.59 -6.73 12.28
N PHE A 192 15.52 -6.26 11.45
CA PHE A 192 16.66 -7.09 11.04
C PHE A 192 17.61 -7.27 12.22
N ASP A 193 17.78 -8.52 12.63
CA ASP A 193 18.73 -8.98 13.64
C ASP A 193 19.65 -10.05 13.03
N ALA A 194 20.94 -9.77 13.00
CA ALA A 194 21.90 -10.70 12.40
C ALA A 194 21.94 -12.06 13.13
N ALA A 195 21.74 -12.08 14.46
CA ALA A 195 21.71 -13.32 15.21
C ALA A 195 20.50 -14.21 14.85
N ALA A 196 19.38 -13.57 14.49
CA ALA A 196 18.18 -14.29 14.10
C ALA A 196 18.17 -14.68 12.62
N HIS A 197 18.63 -13.77 11.73
CA HIS A 197 18.41 -13.88 10.29
C HIS A 197 19.64 -14.38 9.51
N VAL A 198 20.88 -14.25 10.06
CA VAL A 198 22.10 -14.66 9.37
C VAL A 198 22.57 -16.01 9.91
N LYS A 199 22.44 -17.04 9.07
CA LYS A 199 22.75 -18.43 9.44
C LYS A 199 23.30 -19.16 8.21
N PRO A 200 24.18 -20.17 8.39
CA PRO A 200 24.53 -21.06 7.29
C PRO A 200 23.27 -21.57 6.60
N THR A 201 23.15 -21.25 5.32
CA THR A 201 21.94 -21.55 4.53
C THR A 201 22.38 -22.30 3.26
N PRO A 202 22.73 -23.59 3.39
CA PRO A 202 23.22 -24.38 2.27
C PRO A 202 22.15 -24.57 1.20
N TYR A 203 22.60 -24.78 -0.04
CA TYR A 203 21.74 -25.17 -1.16
C TYR A 203 20.99 -26.47 -0.82
N ASP A 204 19.69 -26.49 -1.11
CA ASP A 204 18.83 -27.64 -0.98
C ASP A 204 18.45 -28.15 -2.38
N PRO A 205 18.91 -29.34 -2.80
CA PRO A 205 18.63 -29.88 -4.12
C PRO A 205 17.15 -30.22 -4.38
N ALA A 206 16.32 -30.30 -3.31
CA ALA A 206 14.89 -30.50 -3.44
C ALA A 206 14.12 -29.24 -3.83
N LEU A 207 14.74 -28.05 -3.76
CA LEU A 207 14.11 -26.78 -4.04
C LEU A 207 14.67 -26.12 -5.30
N PRO A 208 13.85 -25.53 -6.16
CA PRO A 208 14.32 -24.83 -7.33
C PRO A 208 15.13 -23.58 -6.95
N ILE A 209 16.07 -23.21 -7.81
CA ILE A 209 16.79 -21.94 -7.72
C ILE A 209 15.91 -20.82 -8.23
N CYS A 210 15.86 -19.75 -7.47
CA CYS A 210 15.29 -18.46 -7.85
C CYS A 210 16.43 -17.45 -7.97
N TRP A 211 16.62 -16.84 -9.15
CA TRP A 211 17.60 -15.80 -9.38
C TRP A 211 16.88 -14.47 -9.52
N SER A 212 17.16 -13.51 -8.64
CA SER A 212 16.56 -12.18 -8.64
C SER A 212 17.59 -11.11 -8.96
N LEU A 213 17.27 -10.19 -9.89
CA LEU A 213 18.19 -9.21 -10.44
C LEU A 213 17.73 -7.78 -10.17
N ASP A 214 18.71 -6.91 -9.90
CA ASP A 214 18.60 -5.46 -9.99
C ASP A 214 19.55 -4.98 -11.09
N PHE A 215 18.98 -4.43 -12.18
CA PHE A 215 19.72 -4.00 -13.35
C PHE A 215 20.39 -2.64 -13.13
N ASN A 216 21.55 -2.66 -12.53
CA ASN A 216 22.44 -1.51 -12.42
C ASN A 216 23.81 -1.83 -13.05
N ILE A 217 24.54 -0.81 -13.45
CA ILE A 217 25.85 -1.00 -14.05
C ILE A 217 26.93 -1.12 -12.96
N ASP A 218 26.87 -0.29 -11.92
CA ASP A 218 27.87 -0.28 -10.86
C ASP A 218 27.24 0.04 -9.47
N PRO A 219 27.08 -0.96 -8.65
CA PRO A 219 27.17 -2.39 -8.90
C PRO A 219 25.88 -2.98 -9.50
N MET A 220 26.02 -3.98 -10.37
CA MET A 220 24.92 -4.89 -10.70
C MET A 220 24.82 -5.93 -9.59
N CYS A 221 23.69 -5.95 -8.91
CA CYS A 221 23.44 -6.86 -7.80
C CYS A 221 22.37 -7.90 -8.16
N SER A 222 22.60 -9.13 -7.75
CA SER A 222 21.59 -10.18 -7.85
C SER A 222 21.72 -11.19 -6.73
N GLY A 223 20.62 -11.83 -6.37
CA GLY A 223 20.60 -12.83 -5.31
C GLY A 223 20.10 -14.17 -5.76
N ILE A 224 20.64 -15.21 -5.16
CA ILE A 224 20.25 -16.59 -5.35
C ILE A 224 19.43 -17.04 -4.14
N ILE A 225 18.20 -17.43 -4.41
CA ILE A 225 17.19 -17.68 -3.39
C ILE A 225 16.58 -19.05 -3.60
N GLN A 226 16.24 -19.70 -2.53
CA GLN A 226 15.33 -20.83 -2.49
C GLN A 226 14.18 -20.51 -1.52
N HIS A 227 12.98 -20.96 -1.80
CA HIS A 227 11.87 -20.75 -0.87
C HIS A 227 10.95 -21.96 -0.80
N HIS A 228 10.39 -22.18 0.38
CA HIS A 228 9.46 -23.28 0.63
C HIS A 228 8.56 -22.93 1.83
N GLN A 229 7.26 -23.20 1.70
CA GLN A 229 6.26 -23.02 2.77
C GLN A 229 6.32 -21.62 3.45
N GLY A 230 6.57 -20.57 2.67
CA GLY A 230 6.63 -19.20 3.18
C GLY A 230 8.01 -18.77 3.71
N GLN A 231 8.95 -19.68 3.91
CA GLN A 231 10.31 -19.33 4.30
C GLN A 231 11.14 -18.97 3.07
N VAL A 232 11.83 -17.84 3.13
CA VAL A 232 12.78 -17.34 2.14
C VAL A 232 14.20 -17.64 2.63
N ARG A 233 15.01 -18.26 1.78
CA ARG A 233 16.38 -18.68 2.04
C ARG A 233 17.29 -18.04 1.00
N VAL A 234 18.03 -17.01 1.37
CA VAL A 234 19.03 -16.39 0.51
C VAL A 234 20.33 -17.19 0.67
N ILE A 235 20.75 -17.88 -0.37
CA ILE A 235 21.87 -18.83 -0.31
C ILE A 235 23.18 -18.28 -0.89
N ASP A 236 23.12 -17.26 -1.75
CA ASP A 236 24.30 -16.59 -2.31
C ASP A 236 23.90 -15.23 -2.90
N GLU A 237 24.87 -14.36 -3.14
CA GLU A 237 24.72 -13.09 -3.86
C GLU A 237 25.82 -12.88 -4.87
N LEU A 238 25.52 -12.14 -5.92
CA LEU A 238 26.49 -11.66 -6.91
C LEU A 238 26.47 -10.14 -6.90
N VAL A 239 27.61 -9.54 -6.60
CA VAL A 239 27.84 -8.09 -6.66
C VAL A 239 28.94 -7.83 -7.69
N LEU A 240 28.57 -7.31 -8.84
CA LEU A 240 29.44 -7.13 -9.98
C LEU A 240 29.59 -5.63 -10.27
N ARG A 241 30.85 -5.20 -10.50
CA ARG A 241 31.12 -3.80 -10.79
C ARG A 241 31.39 -3.63 -12.29
N ASP A 242 30.97 -2.48 -12.83
CA ASP A 242 31.17 -2.12 -14.25
C ASP A 242 30.76 -3.27 -15.19
N THR A 243 29.57 -3.85 -14.95
CA THR A 243 29.20 -5.12 -15.58
C THR A 243 27.89 -4.96 -16.39
N ALA A 244 27.92 -5.49 -17.61
CA ALA A 244 26.75 -5.60 -18.46
C ALA A 244 25.94 -6.88 -18.15
N THR A 245 24.66 -6.92 -18.55
CA THR A 245 23.71 -8.00 -18.26
C THR A 245 24.13 -9.37 -18.77
N ASP A 246 24.81 -9.44 -19.92
CA ASP A 246 25.33 -10.71 -20.47
C ASP A 246 26.46 -11.30 -19.59
N ALA A 247 27.38 -10.46 -19.11
CA ALA A 247 28.43 -10.89 -18.19
C ALA A 247 27.87 -11.29 -16.82
N ALA A 248 26.75 -10.66 -16.35
CA ALA A 248 26.07 -11.09 -15.16
C ALA A 248 25.44 -12.49 -15.31
N CYS A 249 24.88 -12.80 -16.49
CA CYS A 249 24.43 -14.15 -16.81
C CYS A 249 25.56 -15.17 -16.77
N ASP A 250 26.72 -14.84 -17.32
CA ASP A 250 27.89 -15.70 -17.27
C ASP A 250 28.42 -15.91 -15.85
N ALA A 251 28.44 -14.85 -15.04
CA ALA A 251 28.82 -14.94 -13.64
C ALA A 251 27.87 -15.87 -12.85
N PHE A 252 26.55 -15.78 -13.11
CA PHE A 252 25.56 -16.68 -12.51
C PHE A 252 25.79 -18.13 -12.92
N LEU A 253 25.95 -18.41 -14.22
CA LEU A 253 26.17 -19.76 -14.72
C LEU A 253 27.45 -20.37 -14.16
N ASN A 254 28.53 -19.58 -14.13
CA ASN A 254 29.84 -20.01 -13.56
C ASN A 254 29.69 -20.29 -12.04
N ARG A 255 28.98 -19.45 -11.33
CA ARG A 255 28.71 -19.66 -9.89
C ARG A 255 27.89 -20.93 -9.66
N ALA A 256 26.84 -21.15 -10.47
CA ALA A 256 26.02 -22.35 -10.39
C ALA A 256 26.83 -23.63 -10.66
N ALA A 257 27.68 -23.63 -11.69
CA ALA A 257 28.55 -24.75 -11.98
C ALA A 257 29.55 -25.01 -10.84
N LYS A 258 30.20 -23.96 -10.31
CA LYS A 258 31.15 -24.10 -9.18
C LYS A 258 30.48 -24.62 -7.89
N ARG A 259 29.22 -24.29 -7.68
CA ARG A 259 28.43 -24.69 -6.49
C ARG A 259 27.62 -25.96 -6.71
N GLU A 260 27.70 -26.54 -7.92
CA GLU A 260 26.95 -27.74 -8.33
C GLU A 260 25.44 -27.60 -8.16
N TRP A 261 24.91 -26.42 -8.44
CA TRP A 261 23.46 -26.17 -8.38
C TRP A 261 22.72 -26.79 -9.56
N ASP A 262 21.64 -27.49 -9.28
CA ASP A 262 20.71 -27.92 -10.31
C ASP A 262 19.81 -26.75 -10.75
N LEU A 263 19.91 -26.36 -12.01
CA LEU A 263 19.15 -25.24 -12.58
C LEU A 263 17.83 -25.67 -13.23
N ARG A 264 17.42 -26.93 -13.08
CA ARG A 264 16.09 -27.38 -13.53
C ARG A 264 15.02 -26.67 -12.74
N GLY A 265 14.03 -26.09 -13.44
CA GLY A 265 12.97 -25.31 -12.80
C GLY A 265 13.43 -23.91 -12.32
N LEU A 266 14.52 -23.40 -12.86
CA LEU A 266 15.01 -22.03 -12.58
C LEU A 266 13.89 -21.00 -12.73
N CYS A 267 13.68 -20.19 -11.70
CA CYS A 267 12.79 -19.04 -11.71
C CYS A 267 13.60 -17.74 -11.71
N ILE A 268 13.19 -16.76 -12.52
CA ILE A 268 13.90 -15.48 -12.64
C ILE A 268 12.98 -14.34 -12.26
N TYR A 269 13.46 -13.48 -11.37
CA TYR A 269 12.77 -12.31 -10.83
C TYR A 269 13.57 -11.04 -11.07
N GLY A 270 12.95 -9.90 -10.95
CA GLY A 270 13.64 -8.61 -10.93
C GLY A 270 12.78 -7.45 -11.42
N ASP A 271 13.45 -6.37 -11.71
CA ASP A 271 12.89 -5.09 -12.06
C ASP A 271 12.09 -5.13 -13.38
N ALA A 272 10.87 -4.57 -13.38
CA ALA A 272 10.08 -4.37 -14.59
C ALA A 272 10.76 -3.42 -15.60
N SER A 273 11.60 -2.48 -15.13
CA SER A 273 12.32 -1.52 -15.99
C SER A 273 13.32 -2.17 -16.92
N GLY A 274 13.85 -3.36 -16.59
CA GLY A 274 14.70 -4.15 -17.48
C GLY A 274 14.03 -4.58 -18.79
N SER A 275 12.72 -4.30 -18.96
CA SER A 275 12.01 -4.45 -20.26
C SER A 275 12.24 -3.27 -21.20
N ALA A 276 12.75 -2.14 -20.72
CA ALA A 276 13.08 -0.99 -21.57
C ALA A 276 14.24 -1.35 -22.52
N ARG A 277 14.19 -0.82 -23.73
CA ARG A 277 15.29 -1.01 -24.71
C ARG A 277 16.41 -0.02 -24.41
N ASP A 278 17.63 -0.52 -24.34
CA ASP A 278 18.81 0.32 -24.31
C ASP A 278 18.98 1.06 -25.64
N SER A 279 19.28 2.36 -25.59
CA SER A 279 19.42 3.20 -26.79
C SER A 279 20.62 2.86 -27.66
N THR A 280 21.63 2.20 -27.10
CA THR A 280 22.88 1.85 -27.78
C THR A 280 22.81 0.48 -28.45
N SER A 281 22.35 -0.53 -27.71
CA SER A 281 22.26 -1.91 -28.19
C SER A 281 20.94 -2.25 -28.87
N GLY A 282 19.86 -1.48 -28.56
CA GLY A 282 18.49 -1.76 -28.99
C GLY A 282 17.85 -2.97 -28.31
N LEU A 283 18.55 -3.63 -27.39
CA LEU A 283 18.09 -4.80 -26.66
C LEU A 283 17.65 -4.41 -25.25
N SER A 284 16.74 -5.18 -24.66
CA SER A 284 16.39 -5.03 -23.25
C SER A 284 17.15 -6.05 -22.40
N ASP A 285 17.36 -5.74 -21.13
CA ASP A 285 18.03 -6.65 -20.20
C ASP A 285 17.33 -8.00 -20.13
N TRP A 286 15.99 -7.99 -20.07
CA TRP A 286 15.19 -9.22 -20.08
C TRP A 286 15.30 -10.02 -21.39
N TYR A 287 15.55 -9.38 -22.51
CA TYR A 287 15.85 -10.08 -23.76
C TYR A 287 17.20 -10.79 -23.67
N ILE A 288 18.22 -10.11 -23.15
CA ILE A 288 19.57 -10.66 -22.96
C ILE A 288 19.53 -11.88 -22.03
N VAL A 289 18.89 -11.74 -20.85
CA VAL A 289 18.74 -12.82 -19.88
C VAL A 289 18.03 -14.03 -20.50
N ARG A 290 16.90 -13.84 -21.18
CA ARG A 290 16.18 -14.92 -21.84
C ARG A 290 17.00 -15.64 -22.89
N ASN A 291 17.75 -14.89 -23.70
CA ASN A 291 18.56 -15.45 -24.76
C ASN A 291 19.76 -16.24 -24.21
N ARG A 292 20.43 -15.71 -23.18
CA ARG A 292 21.60 -16.38 -22.54
C ARG A 292 21.19 -17.67 -21.81
N LEU A 293 20.01 -17.68 -21.19
CA LEU A 293 19.54 -18.82 -20.39
C LEU A 293 18.51 -19.69 -21.13
N ARG A 294 18.32 -19.50 -22.42
CA ARG A 294 17.28 -20.18 -23.22
C ARG A 294 17.29 -21.71 -23.11
N ASN A 295 18.47 -22.31 -22.98
CA ASN A 295 18.62 -23.76 -22.88
C ASN A 295 18.13 -24.33 -21.53
N LEU A 296 18.00 -23.48 -20.50
CA LEU A 296 17.49 -23.84 -19.18
C LEU A 296 15.96 -23.71 -19.09
N LEU A 297 15.31 -23.09 -20.09
CA LEU A 297 13.87 -22.84 -20.14
C LEU A 297 13.34 -22.19 -18.85
N PRO A 298 13.94 -21.06 -18.37
CA PRO A 298 13.58 -20.51 -17.08
C PRO A 298 12.16 -19.94 -17.05
N THR A 299 11.51 -20.03 -15.90
CA THR A 299 10.22 -19.35 -15.67
C THR A 299 10.50 -17.89 -15.31
N MET A 300 10.03 -16.96 -16.16
CA MET A 300 10.16 -15.53 -15.93
C MET A 300 9.05 -15.01 -15.04
N LYS A 301 9.38 -14.58 -13.85
CA LYS A 301 8.45 -14.00 -12.85
C LYS A 301 8.72 -12.51 -12.68
N VAL A 302 8.55 -11.76 -13.75
CA VAL A 302 8.78 -10.32 -13.83
C VAL A 302 7.43 -9.61 -13.92
N PRO A 303 7.16 -8.62 -13.04
CA PRO A 303 5.91 -7.89 -13.09
C PRO A 303 5.84 -6.97 -14.31
N ARG A 304 4.64 -6.55 -14.72
CA ARG A 304 4.46 -5.58 -15.83
C ARG A 304 4.90 -4.16 -15.45
N ALA A 305 4.82 -3.83 -14.17
CA ALA A 305 5.24 -2.57 -13.59
C ALA A 305 5.79 -2.85 -12.18
N ASN A 306 6.75 -2.05 -11.76
CA ASN A 306 7.25 -2.16 -10.39
C ASN A 306 6.18 -1.80 -9.38
N PRO A 307 6.09 -2.53 -8.27
CA PRO A 307 5.24 -2.16 -7.15
C PRO A 307 5.72 -0.84 -6.54
N ALA A 308 4.86 -0.18 -5.78
CA ALA A 308 5.28 0.94 -4.98
C ALA A 308 6.41 0.52 -4.02
N VAL A 309 7.43 1.36 -3.88
CA VAL A 309 8.60 1.07 -3.02
C VAL A 309 8.16 0.74 -1.60
N LYS A 310 7.18 1.46 -1.08
CA LYS A 310 6.56 1.21 0.24
C LYS A 310 6.03 -0.23 0.37
N ASP A 311 5.33 -0.75 -0.63
CA ASP A 311 4.73 -2.08 -0.58
C ASP A 311 5.81 -3.17 -0.51
N SER A 312 6.87 -3.02 -1.31
CA SER A 312 7.99 -3.95 -1.30
C SER A 312 8.82 -3.89 0.01
N ILE A 313 8.92 -2.72 0.65
CA ILE A 313 9.52 -2.59 1.99
C ILE A 313 8.67 -3.34 3.02
N ASN A 314 7.37 -3.13 3.00
CA ASN A 314 6.44 -3.74 3.95
C ASN A 314 6.40 -5.26 3.78
N ALA A 315 6.42 -5.76 2.54
CA ALA A 315 6.52 -7.19 2.28
C ALA A 315 7.80 -7.80 2.87
N LEU A 316 8.95 -7.13 2.70
CA LEU A 316 10.22 -7.59 3.25
C LEU A 316 10.26 -7.50 4.79
N ARG A 317 9.74 -6.43 5.39
CA ARG A 317 9.57 -6.31 6.85
C ARG A 317 8.77 -7.47 7.42
N ALA A 318 7.67 -7.85 6.76
CA ALA A 318 6.84 -8.97 7.19
C ALA A 318 7.57 -10.33 7.11
N ARG A 319 8.60 -10.47 6.25
CA ARG A 319 9.45 -11.68 6.23
C ARG A 319 10.51 -11.66 7.34
N LEU A 320 11.03 -10.49 7.67
CA LEU A 320 11.93 -10.34 8.82
C LEU A 320 11.18 -10.61 10.11
N ARG A 321 10.03 -9.98 10.31
CA ARG A 321 9.18 -10.20 11.47
C ARG A 321 7.73 -9.91 11.12
N SER A 322 6.87 -10.90 11.19
CA SER A 322 5.42 -10.72 11.06
C SER A 322 4.78 -10.32 12.39
N ALA A 323 3.54 -9.89 12.37
CA ALA A 323 2.84 -9.41 13.56
C ALA A 323 2.57 -10.49 14.61
N ASP A 324 2.65 -11.77 14.24
CA ASP A 324 2.63 -12.91 15.17
C ASP A 324 4.00 -13.20 15.79
N GLY A 325 5.04 -12.45 15.43
CA GLY A 325 6.41 -12.60 15.89
C GLY A 325 7.25 -13.61 15.12
N SER A 326 6.69 -14.28 14.10
CA SER A 326 7.45 -15.24 13.30
C SER A 326 8.43 -14.54 12.34
N SER A 327 9.57 -15.18 12.07
CA SER A 327 10.56 -14.76 11.08
C SER A 327 10.61 -15.82 9.96
N ASN A 328 10.53 -15.34 8.72
CA ASN A 328 10.45 -16.18 7.53
C ASN A 328 11.53 -15.82 6.50
N LEU A 329 12.65 -15.25 6.93
CA LEU A 329 13.83 -14.93 6.11
C LEU A 329 15.09 -15.42 6.81
N VAL A 330 15.91 -16.18 6.09
CA VAL A 330 17.27 -16.53 6.49
C VAL A 330 18.24 -16.20 5.37
N ILE A 331 19.43 -15.75 5.73
CA ILE A 331 20.46 -15.24 4.80
C ILE A 331 21.78 -15.93 5.12
N ASP A 332 22.41 -16.49 4.10
CA ASP A 332 23.73 -17.08 4.29
C ASP A 332 24.77 -15.99 4.60
N PRO A 333 25.71 -16.22 5.52
CA PRO A 333 26.77 -15.26 5.85
C PRO A 333 27.61 -14.79 4.66
N CYS A 334 27.64 -15.51 3.53
CA CYS A 334 28.35 -15.08 2.32
C CYS A 334 27.68 -13.89 1.63
N CYS A 335 26.44 -13.54 1.96
CA CYS A 335 25.70 -12.40 1.39
C CYS A 335 26.03 -11.09 2.14
N GLY A 336 27.30 -10.69 2.11
CA GLY A 336 27.81 -9.57 2.91
C GLY A 336 27.16 -8.23 2.54
N GLN A 337 27.00 -7.95 1.24
CA GLN A 337 26.40 -6.69 0.76
C GLN A 337 24.93 -6.58 1.20
N LEU A 338 24.14 -7.64 1.02
CA LEU A 338 22.75 -7.67 1.47
C LEU A 338 22.62 -7.44 2.98
N ILE A 339 23.50 -8.08 3.76
CA ILE A 339 23.50 -7.94 5.22
C ILE A 339 23.81 -6.51 5.63
N ASP A 340 24.77 -5.85 4.99
CA ASP A 340 25.13 -4.46 5.26
C ASP A 340 24.03 -3.50 4.82
N ASP A 341 23.42 -3.74 3.66
CA ASP A 341 22.29 -2.96 3.18
C ASP A 341 21.08 -3.03 4.14
N LEU A 342 20.75 -4.22 4.66
CA LEU A 342 19.69 -4.40 5.66
C LEU A 342 19.97 -3.66 6.96
N ARG A 343 21.23 -3.55 7.37
CA ARG A 343 21.65 -2.83 8.58
C ARG A 343 21.56 -1.32 8.43
N THR A 344 21.86 -0.80 7.25
CA THR A 344 22.14 0.63 7.01
C THR A 344 21.04 1.37 6.26
N ALA A 345 20.08 0.65 5.66
CA ALA A 345 18.98 1.25 4.92
C ALA A 345 18.11 2.17 5.80
N LEU A 346 17.85 3.37 5.29
CA LEU A 346 16.96 4.36 5.92
C LEU A 346 15.74 4.61 5.04
N TRP A 347 14.57 4.80 5.69
CA TRP A 347 13.32 5.15 5.01
C TRP A 347 12.58 6.31 5.71
N PRO A 348 12.20 7.35 4.97
CA PRO A 348 12.72 7.73 3.66
C PRO A 348 14.18 8.16 3.76
N GLY A 349 15.01 7.79 2.78
CA GLY A 349 16.44 8.14 2.83
C GLY A 349 17.27 7.48 1.72
N ASN A 350 18.25 6.67 2.10
CA ASN A 350 19.25 6.13 1.18
C ASN A 350 18.86 4.82 0.46
N LEU A 351 17.61 4.40 0.53
CA LEU A 351 17.17 3.08 0.03
C LEU A 351 17.49 2.86 -1.46
N GLN A 352 17.50 3.91 -2.27
CA GLN A 352 17.82 3.82 -3.70
C GLN A 352 19.28 3.47 -3.97
N ALA A 353 20.17 3.72 -3.02
CA ALA A 353 21.58 3.36 -3.10
C ALA A 353 21.87 1.94 -2.57
N GLN A 354 20.86 1.20 -2.15
CA GLN A 354 20.96 -0.12 -1.54
C GLN A 354 20.58 -1.19 -2.58
N HIS A 355 21.49 -1.47 -3.51
CA HIS A 355 21.22 -2.30 -4.69
C HIS A 355 20.97 -3.78 -4.35
N ALA A 356 21.61 -4.30 -3.30
CA ALA A 356 21.35 -5.67 -2.86
C ALA A 356 19.96 -5.83 -2.25
N LEU A 357 19.40 -4.78 -1.63
CA LEU A 357 18.02 -4.81 -1.18
C LEU A 357 17.01 -4.82 -2.32
N ALA A 358 17.34 -4.21 -3.46
CA ALA A 358 16.41 -4.08 -4.56
C ALA A 358 15.97 -5.45 -5.10
N TRP A 359 16.93 -6.33 -5.44
CA TRP A 359 16.62 -7.66 -5.95
C TRP A 359 15.85 -8.52 -4.92
N LEU A 360 16.17 -8.40 -3.61
CA LEU A 360 15.42 -9.15 -2.58
C LEU A 360 13.98 -8.63 -2.45
N ARG A 361 13.79 -7.32 -2.50
CA ARG A 361 12.44 -6.72 -2.47
C ARG A 361 11.60 -7.13 -3.68
N TYR A 362 12.18 -7.19 -4.89
CA TYR A 362 11.46 -7.66 -6.08
C TYR A 362 10.98 -9.10 -5.93
N PHE A 363 11.85 -9.99 -5.45
CA PHE A 363 11.48 -11.37 -5.17
C PHE A 363 10.37 -11.47 -4.11
N VAL A 364 10.58 -10.83 -2.96
CA VAL A 364 9.66 -10.93 -1.83
C VAL A 364 8.30 -10.32 -2.16
N GLU A 365 8.26 -9.18 -2.84
CA GLU A 365 7.02 -8.55 -3.25
C GLU A 365 6.25 -9.41 -4.26
N PHE A 366 6.93 -10.03 -5.21
CA PHE A 366 6.29 -10.89 -6.21
C PHE A 366 5.63 -12.12 -5.58
N GLU A 367 6.33 -12.81 -4.67
CA GLU A 367 5.87 -14.07 -4.06
C GLU A 367 4.97 -13.86 -2.82
N TYR A 368 5.19 -12.78 -2.08
CA TYR A 368 4.59 -12.59 -0.76
C TYR A 368 3.98 -11.20 -0.56
N GLY A 369 3.91 -10.39 -1.61
CA GLY A 369 3.28 -9.07 -1.54
C GLY A 369 1.82 -9.20 -1.12
N VAL A 370 1.48 -8.56 -0.03
CA VAL A 370 0.09 -8.51 0.45
C VAL A 370 -0.59 -7.32 -0.21
N ARG A 371 -1.35 -7.57 -1.25
CA ARG A 371 -2.30 -6.58 -1.74
C ARG A 371 -3.44 -6.54 -0.72
N LEU A 372 -3.43 -5.52 0.10
CA LEU A 372 -4.62 -5.14 0.85
C LEU A 372 -5.67 -4.69 -0.18
N GLU A 373 -6.35 -5.66 -0.79
CA GLU A 373 -7.60 -5.35 -1.45
C GLU A 373 -8.47 -4.76 -0.35
N ARG A 374 -8.79 -3.48 -0.44
CA ARG A 374 -9.72 -2.84 0.48
C ARG A 374 -10.96 -3.71 0.47
N LEU A 375 -11.18 -4.41 1.56
CA LEU A 375 -12.37 -5.20 1.80
C LEU A 375 -13.55 -4.22 1.76
N VAL A 376 -14.13 -4.06 0.58
CA VAL A 376 -15.44 -3.45 0.43
C VAL A 376 -16.38 -4.43 1.10
N LEU A 377 -16.69 -4.19 2.36
CA LEU A 377 -17.69 -4.93 3.10
C LEU A 377 -19.01 -4.83 2.31
N LYS A 378 -19.29 -5.82 1.48
CA LYS A 378 -20.61 -6.09 0.93
C LYS A 378 -21.48 -6.65 2.08
N GLY A 379 -21.67 -5.84 3.11
CA GLY A 379 -22.57 -6.15 4.18
C GLY A 379 -23.99 -5.78 3.78
N THR A 380 -24.69 -6.67 3.11
CA THR A 380 -26.14 -6.68 3.09
C THR A 380 -26.61 -7.14 4.47
N ILE A 381 -26.77 -6.22 5.41
CA ILE A 381 -27.51 -6.50 6.63
C ILE A 381 -28.99 -6.47 6.22
N GLY A 382 -29.55 -7.64 5.95
CA GLY A 382 -30.97 -7.84 5.82
C GLY A 382 -31.62 -7.61 7.19
N PHE A 383 -32.44 -6.58 7.33
CA PHE A 383 -33.46 -6.53 8.37
C PHE A 383 -34.69 -7.21 7.80
N SER A 384 -35.09 -8.33 8.39
CA SER A 384 -36.48 -8.82 8.29
C SER A 384 -37.41 -7.85 8.98
N PRO A 385 -38.67 -7.75 8.50
CA PRO A 385 -39.63 -6.75 8.90
C PRO A 385 -40.06 -6.83 10.37
#